data_86a52f98455bc6aa5efcec77d4e26648
#
_entry.id   86a52f98455bc6aa5efcec77d4e26648
#
_cell.length_a   1.000
_cell.length_b   1.000
_cell.length_c   1.000
_cell.angle_alpha   90.00
_cell.angle_beta   90.00
_cell.angle_gamma   90.00
#
_symmetry.space_group_name_H-M   'P 1'
#
loop_
_entity.id
_entity.type
_entity.pdbx_description
1 polymer ?
#
loop_
_entity_poly.entity_id
_entity_poly.type
_entity_poly.pdbx_seq_one_letter_code
_entity_poly.pdbx_strand_id
1 'polypeptide(L)'
;MSLRNRLFQLTLVVLSLAIGMQAQDTQHCSNATLHGSYGFHATGTGFVAVGRFVFDGNGGLTGKLFIRVPGTNIGPLEFTGTYSVSPDCTVTDNWLDSTHVSVIVDQGKGYFIMNVSPSTAAADTLNNGEGRRQ
;
A
#
# COMPACT_ATOMS: atom_id res chain seq x y z
N MET A 1 -37.91 -38.35 -28.32
CA MET A 1 -36.93 -37.26 -28.37
C MET A 1 -35.85 -37.63 -29.37
N SER A 2 -35.69 -36.87 -30.45
CA SER A 2 -34.75 -37.21 -31.53
C SER A 2 -33.30 -36.91 -31.06
N LEU A 3 -32.37 -37.71 -31.59
CA LEU A 3 -30.93 -37.57 -31.34
C LEU A 3 -30.40 -36.14 -31.55
N ARG A 4 -31.05 -35.39 -32.45
CA ARG A 4 -30.78 -34.00 -32.79
C ARG A 4 -31.03 -33.03 -31.63
N ASN A 5 -32.05 -33.29 -30.78
CA ASN A 5 -32.34 -32.46 -29.62
C ASN A 5 -31.35 -32.69 -28.47
N ARG A 6 -30.80 -33.89 -28.37
CA ARG A 6 -29.80 -34.19 -27.32
C ARG A 6 -28.43 -33.59 -27.63
N LEU A 7 -28.06 -33.53 -28.90
CA LEU A 7 -26.82 -32.87 -29.34
C LEU A 7 -26.89 -31.33 -29.15
N PHE A 8 -28.08 -30.76 -29.34
CA PHE A 8 -28.25 -29.29 -29.14
C PHE A 8 -28.22 -28.90 -27.66
N GLN A 9 -28.72 -29.75 -26.78
CA GLN A 9 -28.64 -29.52 -25.33
C GLN A 9 -27.23 -29.69 -24.77
N LEU A 10 -26.46 -30.64 -25.30
CA LEU A 10 -25.07 -30.86 -24.90
C LEU A 10 -24.14 -29.68 -25.30
N THR A 11 -24.37 -29.08 -26.48
CA THR A 11 -23.61 -27.91 -26.92
C THR A 11 -23.91 -26.67 -26.10
N LEU A 12 -25.14 -26.51 -25.64
CA LEU A 12 -25.53 -25.36 -24.80
C LEU A 12 -24.92 -25.43 -23.40
N VAL A 13 -24.79 -26.64 -22.83
CA VAL A 13 -24.19 -26.84 -21.49
C VAL A 13 -22.67 -26.61 -21.51
N VAL A 14 -21.99 -26.97 -22.61
CA VAL A 14 -20.55 -26.74 -22.74
C VAL A 14 -20.22 -25.24 -22.93
N LEU A 15 -21.11 -24.50 -23.62
CA LEU A 15 -20.92 -23.07 -23.83
C LEU A 15 -21.11 -22.25 -22.55
N SER A 16 -21.92 -22.73 -21.59
CA SER A 16 -22.18 -22.03 -20.32
C SER A 16 -21.05 -22.21 -19.29
N LEU A 17 -20.16 -23.18 -19.46
CA LEU A 17 -19.00 -23.38 -18.59
C LEU A 17 -17.78 -22.53 -18.97
N ALA A 18 -17.79 -21.92 -20.16
CA ALA A 18 -16.69 -21.09 -20.63
C ALA A 18 -16.76 -19.61 -20.16
N ILE A 19 -17.83 -19.19 -19.50
CA ILE A 19 -18.04 -17.80 -19.06
C ILE A 19 -17.49 -17.53 -17.64
N GLY A 20 -16.94 -18.55 -16.98
CA GLY A 20 -16.46 -18.47 -15.59
C GLY A 20 -14.98 -18.11 -15.40
N MET A 21 -14.21 -17.87 -16.47
CA MET A 21 -12.88 -17.29 -16.35
C MET A 21 -13.02 -15.76 -16.28
N GLN A 22 -13.39 -15.28 -15.11
CA GLN A 22 -13.14 -13.87 -14.79
C GLN A 22 -11.62 -13.70 -14.86
N ALA A 23 -11.15 -12.88 -15.80
CA ALA A 23 -9.79 -12.38 -15.77
C ALA A 23 -9.61 -11.79 -14.37
N GLN A 24 -8.70 -12.36 -13.57
CA GLN A 24 -8.22 -11.67 -12.39
C GLN A 24 -7.68 -10.35 -12.89
N ASP A 25 -8.34 -9.30 -12.49
CA ASP A 25 -7.88 -7.93 -12.73
C ASP A 25 -6.54 -7.83 -12.00
N THR A 26 -5.44 -8.07 -12.71
CA THR A 26 -4.11 -7.89 -12.17
C THR A 26 -3.94 -6.40 -11.98
N GLN A 27 -4.20 -5.93 -10.77
CA GLN A 27 -4.01 -4.53 -10.41
C GLN A 27 -2.57 -4.15 -10.75
N HIS A 28 -2.42 -3.27 -11.74
CA HIS A 28 -1.14 -2.77 -12.17
C HIS A 28 -0.90 -1.41 -11.52
N CYS A 29 0.02 -1.36 -10.57
CA CYS A 29 0.33 -0.15 -9.83
C CYS A 29 1.43 0.68 -10.50
N SER A 30 1.44 1.96 -10.19
CA SER A 30 2.48 2.93 -10.56
C SER A 30 2.55 4.02 -9.48
N ASN A 31 3.49 4.95 -9.60
CA ASN A 31 3.57 6.09 -8.69
C ASN A 31 2.25 6.85 -8.60
N ALA A 32 1.50 6.97 -9.71
CA ALA A 32 0.22 7.64 -9.74
C ALA A 32 -0.89 6.92 -8.91
N THR A 33 -0.68 5.67 -8.53
CA THR A 33 -1.60 4.93 -7.67
C THR A 33 -1.63 5.50 -6.25
N LEU A 34 -0.49 6.05 -5.77
CA LEU A 34 -0.40 6.80 -4.53
C LEU A 34 -0.38 8.29 -4.84
N HIS A 35 -1.49 8.97 -4.60
CA HIS A 35 -1.55 10.42 -4.71
C HIS A 35 -2.56 11.01 -3.72
N GLY A 36 -2.29 12.23 -3.25
CA GLY A 36 -3.13 12.92 -2.28
C GLY A 36 -2.73 12.67 -0.84
N SER A 37 -3.64 12.95 0.07
CA SER A 37 -3.42 12.96 1.51
C SER A 37 -3.80 11.65 2.16
N TYR A 38 -2.95 11.16 3.06
CA TYR A 38 -3.17 9.92 3.82
C TYR A 38 -2.96 10.21 5.31
N GLY A 39 -3.95 9.85 6.13
CA GLY A 39 -3.75 9.72 7.57
C GLY A 39 -2.86 8.50 7.84
N PHE A 40 -1.92 8.63 8.73
CA PHE A 40 -0.89 7.63 9.00
C PHE A 40 -0.79 7.34 10.50
N HIS A 41 -0.58 6.08 10.84
CA HIS A 41 -0.10 5.71 12.16
C HIS A 41 0.96 4.61 12.06
N ALA A 42 1.86 4.58 13.03
CA ALA A 42 2.86 3.54 13.17
C ALA A 42 3.13 3.24 14.64
N THR A 43 3.56 2.01 14.86
CA THR A 43 4.05 1.54 16.16
C THR A 43 5.38 0.85 15.99
N GLY A 44 6.23 0.97 16.97
CA GLY A 44 7.52 0.30 17.01
C GLY A 44 7.98 0.08 18.43
N THR A 45 9.19 -0.47 18.59
CA THR A 45 9.77 -0.68 19.90
C THR A 45 10.00 0.66 20.60
N GLY A 46 9.22 0.93 21.63
CA GLY A 46 9.34 2.14 22.45
C GLY A 46 8.77 3.42 21.83
N PHE A 47 7.98 3.35 20.75
CA PHE A 47 7.30 4.52 20.23
C PHE A 47 5.95 4.21 19.58
N VAL A 48 5.14 5.24 19.49
CA VAL A 48 3.97 5.32 18.62
C VAL A 48 4.01 6.63 17.85
N ALA A 49 3.49 6.63 16.62
CA ALA A 49 3.46 7.81 15.78
C ALA A 49 2.11 7.95 15.09
N VAL A 50 1.67 9.18 14.90
CA VAL A 50 0.54 9.53 14.05
C VAL A 50 0.92 10.72 13.17
N GLY A 51 0.30 10.83 12.02
CA GLY A 51 0.58 11.97 11.16
C GLY A 51 -0.17 11.93 9.86
N ARG A 52 0.37 12.68 8.90
CA ARG A 52 -0.17 12.78 7.56
C ARG A 52 0.96 12.73 6.54
N PHE A 53 0.79 11.91 5.52
CA PHE A 53 1.60 11.92 4.31
C PHE A 53 0.82 12.51 3.14
N VAL A 54 1.53 13.18 2.25
CA VAL A 54 0.99 13.64 0.96
C VAL A 54 1.90 13.12 -0.13
N PHE A 55 1.35 12.28 -1.00
CA PHE A 55 2.02 11.75 -2.17
C PHE A 55 1.64 12.58 -3.40
N ASP A 56 2.62 12.96 -4.21
CA ASP A 56 2.38 13.81 -5.40
C ASP A 56 1.96 13.02 -6.66
N GLY A 57 1.99 11.69 -6.59
CA GLY A 57 1.71 10.81 -7.74
C GLY A 57 2.89 10.62 -8.70
N ASN A 58 4.03 11.27 -8.47
CA ASN A 58 5.20 11.26 -9.33
C ASN A 58 6.50 10.80 -8.65
N GLY A 59 6.40 10.33 -7.40
CA GLY A 59 7.55 9.84 -6.63
C GLY A 59 8.04 10.79 -5.53
N GLY A 60 7.40 11.93 -5.33
CA GLY A 60 7.66 12.84 -4.23
C GLY A 60 6.63 12.70 -3.11
N LEU A 61 7.08 12.76 -1.87
CA LEU A 61 6.22 12.77 -0.71
C LEU A 61 6.62 13.86 0.29
N THR A 62 5.65 14.35 1.04
CA THR A 62 5.84 15.21 2.19
C THR A 62 5.08 14.65 3.37
N GLY A 63 5.53 14.91 4.57
CA GLY A 63 4.86 14.41 5.75
C GLY A 63 5.00 15.29 6.97
N LYS A 64 4.11 15.05 7.91
CA LYS A 64 4.12 15.63 9.24
C LYS A 64 3.78 14.56 10.26
N LEU A 65 4.66 14.33 11.22
CA LEU A 65 4.53 13.32 12.26
C LEU A 65 4.52 13.93 13.65
N PHE A 66 3.78 13.27 14.53
CA PHE A 66 3.84 13.42 15.98
C PHE A 66 4.23 12.06 16.55
N ILE A 67 5.28 12.01 17.35
CA ILE A 67 5.84 10.78 17.88
C ILE A 67 5.80 10.84 19.41
N ARG A 68 5.37 9.76 20.01
CA ARG A 68 5.42 9.56 21.46
C ARG A 68 6.44 8.48 21.78
N VAL A 69 7.42 8.84 22.59
CA VAL A 69 8.34 7.90 23.25
C VAL A 69 8.14 7.98 24.77
N PRO A 70 8.62 7.02 25.59
CA PRO A 70 8.50 7.11 27.03
C PRO A 70 9.02 8.44 27.57
N GLY A 71 8.15 9.17 28.27
CA GLY A 71 8.48 10.46 28.88
C GLY A 71 8.50 11.69 27.95
N THR A 72 8.40 11.54 26.62
CA THR A 72 8.59 12.66 25.71
C THR A 72 7.66 12.60 24.48
N ASN A 73 7.15 13.77 24.07
CA ASN A 73 6.49 13.95 22.78
C ASN A 73 7.45 14.67 21.84
N ILE A 74 7.53 14.20 20.61
CA ILE A 74 8.36 14.78 19.55
C ILE A 74 7.42 15.23 18.41
N GLY A 75 7.61 16.44 17.93
CA GLY A 75 6.87 16.97 16.81
C GLY A 75 6.06 18.23 17.12
N PRO A 76 5.46 18.84 16.07
CA PRO A 76 5.38 18.28 14.70
C PRO A 76 6.75 18.18 14.03
N LEU A 77 7.04 17.03 13.45
CA LEU A 77 8.21 16.77 12.63
C LEU A 77 7.79 16.80 11.16
N GLU A 78 8.22 17.80 10.42
CA GLU A 78 7.94 17.92 8.99
C GLU A 78 9.12 17.38 8.19
N PHE A 79 8.84 16.69 7.10
CA PHE A 79 9.85 16.09 6.25
C PHE A 79 9.39 15.98 4.81
N THR A 80 10.36 15.77 3.93
CA THR A 80 10.18 15.41 2.53
C THR A 80 10.83 14.05 2.27
N GLY A 81 10.41 13.38 1.23
CA GLY A 81 10.98 12.11 0.84
C GLY A 81 10.66 11.75 -0.60
N THR A 82 11.05 10.57 -0.97
CA THR A 82 10.80 10.00 -2.29
C THR A 82 10.17 8.63 -2.18
N TYR A 83 9.41 8.22 -3.20
CA TYR A 83 8.86 6.87 -3.28
C TYR A 83 8.87 6.37 -4.72
N SER A 84 8.84 5.06 -4.87
CA SER A 84 8.73 4.35 -6.15
C SER A 84 7.78 3.17 -6.00
N VAL A 85 6.84 3.04 -6.93
CA VAL A 85 5.84 1.98 -6.94
C VAL A 85 6.13 1.00 -8.07
N SER A 86 6.29 -0.26 -7.73
CA SER A 86 6.44 -1.36 -8.67
C SER A 86 5.07 -1.82 -9.20
N PRO A 87 5.02 -2.47 -10.40
CA PRO A 87 3.77 -2.95 -10.99
C PRO A 87 2.97 -3.90 -10.10
N ASP A 88 3.62 -4.63 -9.20
CA ASP A 88 3.01 -5.55 -8.23
C ASP A 88 2.46 -4.84 -6.98
N CYS A 89 2.39 -3.50 -7.00
CA CYS A 89 1.93 -2.67 -5.90
C CYS A 89 2.83 -2.63 -4.65
N THR A 90 4.08 -3.07 -4.78
CA THR A 90 5.11 -2.85 -3.77
C THR A 90 5.69 -1.45 -3.91
N VAL A 91 5.89 -0.77 -2.80
CA VAL A 91 6.44 0.58 -2.73
C VAL A 91 7.76 0.53 -1.97
N THR A 92 8.76 1.25 -2.47
CA THR A 92 9.95 1.60 -1.70
C THR A 92 9.94 3.10 -1.48
N ASP A 93 10.08 3.53 -0.25
CA ASP A 93 10.13 4.95 0.08
C ASP A 93 11.28 5.28 1.03
N ASN A 94 11.75 6.53 0.95
CA ASN A 94 12.86 7.04 1.73
C ASN A 94 12.48 8.39 2.33
N TRP A 95 12.50 8.48 3.64
CA TRP A 95 12.26 9.70 4.41
C TRP A 95 12.88 9.58 5.81
N LEU A 96 13.32 10.71 6.39
CA LEU A 96 13.98 10.79 7.70
C LEU A 96 15.15 9.79 7.82
N ASP A 97 16.01 9.72 6.79
CA ASP A 97 17.21 8.85 6.73
C ASP A 97 16.90 7.34 6.88
N SER A 98 15.67 6.95 6.57
CA SER A 98 15.21 5.56 6.63
C SER A 98 14.61 5.13 5.31
N THR A 99 14.80 3.86 4.98
CA THR A 99 14.13 3.19 3.86
C THR A 99 13.00 2.31 4.38
N HIS A 100 11.88 2.38 3.72
CA HIS A 100 10.69 1.62 4.06
C HIS A 100 10.21 0.83 2.84
N VAL A 101 9.50 -0.25 3.11
CA VAL A 101 8.74 -1.01 2.11
C VAL A 101 7.28 -0.99 2.51
N SER A 102 6.43 -0.74 1.53
CA SER A 102 4.98 -0.70 1.70
C SER A 102 4.30 -1.57 0.67
N VAL A 103 3.09 -1.99 0.96
CA VAL A 103 2.19 -2.65 0.00
C VAL A 103 0.91 -1.83 -0.09
N ILE A 104 0.55 -1.45 -1.32
CA ILE A 104 -0.68 -0.72 -1.61
C ILE A 104 -1.86 -1.67 -1.47
N VAL A 105 -2.91 -1.22 -0.81
CA VAL A 105 -4.17 -1.94 -0.64
C VAL A 105 -5.35 -1.04 -1.04
N ASP A 106 -6.53 -1.66 -1.20
CA ASP A 106 -7.76 -0.94 -1.49
C ASP A 106 -7.65 0.00 -2.71
N GLN A 107 -6.96 -0.45 -3.77
CA GLN A 107 -6.81 0.32 -5.02
C GLN A 107 -6.17 1.71 -4.80
N GLY A 108 -5.17 1.81 -3.93
CA GLY A 108 -4.50 3.06 -3.62
C GLY A 108 -5.16 3.89 -2.54
N LYS A 109 -6.20 3.39 -1.88
CA LYS A 109 -6.84 4.08 -0.75
C LYS A 109 -6.11 3.85 0.58
N GLY A 110 -5.19 2.89 0.62
CA GLY A 110 -4.40 2.58 1.79
C GLY A 110 -3.09 1.89 1.45
N TYR A 111 -2.22 1.80 2.44
CA TYR A 111 -0.98 1.04 2.37
C TYR A 111 -0.58 0.54 3.76
N PHE A 112 0.10 -0.59 3.80
CA PHE A 112 0.84 -1.07 4.96
C PHE A 112 2.31 -0.81 4.75
N ILE A 113 3.04 -0.43 5.80
CA ILE A 113 4.44 -0.01 5.74
C ILE A 113 5.25 -0.66 6.84
N MET A 114 6.50 -0.99 6.53
CA MET A 114 7.50 -1.35 7.53
C MET A 114 8.85 -0.71 7.19
N ASN A 115 9.65 -0.46 8.22
CA ASN A 115 11.03 -0.03 8.07
C ASN A 115 11.90 -1.23 7.67
N VAL A 116 12.78 -1.05 6.70
CA VAL A 116 13.73 -2.09 6.24
C VAL A 116 15.20 -1.66 6.33
N SER A 117 15.44 -0.37 6.51
CA SER A 117 16.79 0.15 6.74
C SER A 117 16.72 1.07 7.95
N PRO A 118 17.45 0.74 9.03
CA PRO A 118 17.42 1.54 10.24
C PRO A 118 18.02 2.92 9.99
N SER A 119 17.42 3.95 10.56
CA SER A 119 18.11 5.20 10.81
C SER A 119 19.20 4.94 11.88
N THR A 120 20.23 5.76 11.90
CA THR A 120 21.34 5.65 12.89
C THR A 120 20.89 5.71 14.35
N ALA A 121 19.70 6.23 14.62
CA ALA A 121 19.13 6.37 15.96
C ALA A 121 18.20 5.21 16.37
N ALA A 122 17.81 4.35 15.45
CA ALA A 122 16.77 3.36 15.69
C ALA A 122 17.12 1.99 15.06
N ALA A 123 18.40 1.66 15.07
CA ALA A 123 18.94 0.45 14.43
C ALA A 123 18.18 -0.85 14.78
N ASP A 124 17.53 -0.90 15.92
CA ASP A 124 16.81 -2.08 16.41
C ASP A 124 15.29 -1.86 16.56
N THR A 125 14.75 -0.75 16.05
CA THR A 125 13.30 -0.53 16.13
C THR A 125 12.60 -1.19 14.96
N LEU A 126 12.08 -2.37 15.20
CA LEU A 126 11.06 -2.95 14.32
C LEU A 126 9.82 -2.09 14.40
N ASN A 127 9.43 -1.48 13.29
CA ASN A 127 8.21 -0.70 13.21
C ASN A 127 7.32 -1.14 12.05
N ASN A 128 6.06 -0.97 12.25
CA ASN A 128 5.06 -1.11 11.21
C ASN A 128 3.98 -0.02 11.36
N GLY A 129 3.27 0.20 10.29
CA GLY A 129 2.20 1.19 10.28
C GLY A 129 1.26 1.00 9.11
N GLU A 130 0.29 1.86 9.05
CA GLU A 130 -0.60 1.97 7.90
C GLU A 130 -0.95 3.42 7.59
N GLY A 131 -1.27 3.66 6.32
CA GLY A 131 -1.83 4.90 5.84
C GLY A 131 -3.19 4.68 5.21
N ARG A 132 -4.12 5.61 5.43
CA ARG A 132 -5.45 5.63 4.84
C ARG A 132 -5.71 6.97 4.19
N ARG A 133 -6.21 6.93 2.95
CA ARG A 133 -6.56 8.14 2.19
C ARG A 133 -7.67 8.92 2.88
N GLN A 134 -7.48 10.23 2.95
CA GLN A 134 -8.45 11.18 3.48
C GLN A 134 -9.39 11.72 2.39
#